data_4ec5872b850e74efac0149ff72d514db
#
_entry.id   4ec5872b850e74efac0149ff72d514db
#
_cell.length_a   1.000
_cell.length_b   1.000
_cell.length_c   1.000
_cell.angle_alpha   90.00
_cell.angle_beta   90.00
_cell.angle_gamma   90.00
#
_symmetry.space_group_name_H-M   'P 1'
#
loop_
_entity.id
_entity.type
_entity.pdbx_description
1 polymer ?
#
loop_
_entity_poly.entity_id
_entity_poly.type
_entity_poly.pdbx_seq_one_letter_code
_entity_poly.pdbx_strand_id
1 'polypeptide(L)'
;MAENDFFGAKRVFNVSLRLLFISGLVFSSALWFGAGWLIENHWIRDARAYYSIIALAPAVFFVTFLASFRGYLQGWQIMMPTAASEVVEQLMRVVTMIVFAYMFMPYGLEYAAGGASMGAGVGAFCALLVLMWFYARLKRSLKDKMQGAVAAKKPEAAGKIIMRLLKLALPVSLSSLMLPVVANLDLLIVPQRLEAAGFSVGESTELFGYLTGMAVPLVNLATIFTAAMTINLVPAISESRTLKDAAGIKAKISTAFRVAMIITMPCSVGLYFLAGDVAALIYNAPGAAGAIRTMSFGIFLLGLHQISTGILQGLGKTALPVIAMILAAAIKVCLSWILTARPELGINGASLATLADFGIAALLNMVFIYKHAHYSLSLDGIFKPALASALMGAAVYGVLVAAQGFGAWAILAAMIVAVPVYAVALAGFGGLTKEDLEDIPFIGRRVLAVGRRFGYFK
;
A
#
# COMPACT_ATOMS: atom_id res chain seq x y z
N MET A 1 -3.44 -5.36 -32.32
CA MET A 1 -4.40 -4.25 -32.25
C MET A 1 -3.89 -3.06 -33.05
N ALA A 2 -2.68 -2.61 -32.84
CA ALA A 2 -2.06 -1.57 -33.68
C ALA A 2 -1.99 -1.92 -35.19
N GLU A 3 -1.92 -3.21 -35.52
CA GLU A 3 -1.90 -3.74 -36.89
C GLU A 3 -3.31 -4.07 -37.44
N ASN A 4 -4.39 -3.70 -36.77
CA ASN A 4 -5.77 -4.04 -37.09
C ASN A 4 -6.08 -5.55 -37.24
N ASP A 5 -5.24 -6.43 -36.66
CA ASP A 5 -5.47 -7.88 -36.65
C ASP A 5 -6.42 -8.28 -35.51
N PHE A 6 -7.72 -8.15 -35.75
CA PHE A 6 -8.79 -8.48 -34.81
C PHE A 6 -8.89 -9.98 -34.55
N PHE A 7 -8.63 -10.82 -35.56
CA PHE A 7 -8.68 -12.28 -35.44
C PHE A 7 -7.52 -12.80 -34.60
N GLY A 8 -6.30 -12.30 -34.80
CA GLY A 8 -5.13 -12.60 -34.00
C GLY A 8 -5.32 -12.19 -32.53
N ALA A 9 -5.82 -10.98 -32.28
CA ALA A 9 -6.10 -10.49 -30.92
C ALA A 9 -7.09 -11.39 -30.17
N LYS A 10 -8.22 -11.79 -30.83
CA LYS A 10 -9.20 -12.71 -30.25
C LYS A 10 -8.60 -14.10 -29.99
N ARG A 11 -7.73 -14.59 -30.89
CA ARG A 11 -7.06 -15.88 -30.70
C ARG A 11 -6.11 -15.86 -29.50
N VAL A 12 -5.28 -14.82 -29.36
CA VAL A 12 -4.41 -14.63 -28.21
C VAL A 12 -5.24 -14.59 -26.94
N PHE A 13 -6.34 -13.82 -26.89
CA PHE A 13 -7.25 -13.78 -25.76
C PHE A 13 -7.81 -15.16 -25.39
N ASN A 14 -8.31 -15.92 -26.38
CA ASN A 14 -8.86 -17.26 -26.11
C ASN A 14 -7.80 -18.23 -25.58
N VAL A 15 -6.57 -18.16 -26.10
CA VAL A 15 -5.45 -19.00 -25.61
C VAL A 15 -5.05 -18.59 -24.20
N SER A 16 -4.94 -17.29 -23.93
CA SER A 16 -4.68 -16.72 -22.61
C SER A 16 -5.75 -17.12 -21.59
N LEU A 17 -7.02 -17.00 -21.99
CA LEU A 17 -8.15 -17.35 -21.14
C LEU A 17 -8.12 -18.83 -20.73
N ARG A 18 -7.85 -19.74 -21.69
CA ARG A 18 -7.71 -21.18 -21.40
C ARG A 18 -6.52 -21.47 -20.49
N LEU A 19 -5.38 -20.83 -20.76
CA LEU A 19 -4.17 -21.00 -19.93
C LEU A 19 -4.43 -20.54 -18.49
N LEU A 20 -5.02 -19.35 -18.31
CA LEU A 20 -5.32 -18.80 -17.00
C LEU A 20 -6.47 -19.53 -16.30
N PHE A 21 -7.44 -20.09 -17.04
CA PHE A 21 -8.47 -20.95 -16.48
C PHE A 21 -7.86 -22.22 -15.89
N ILE A 22 -6.98 -22.90 -16.65
CA ILE A 22 -6.32 -24.13 -16.17
C ILE A 22 -5.42 -23.82 -14.98
N SER A 23 -4.58 -22.78 -15.06
CA SER A 23 -3.70 -22.39 -13.96
C SER A 23 -4.49 -21.98 -12.71
N GLY A 24 -5.56 -21.21 -12.87
CA GLY A 24 -6.45 -20.83 -11.78
C GLY A 24 -7.11 -22.02 -11.11
N LEU A 25 -7.56 -23.00 -11.90
CA LEU A 25 -8.12 -24.27 -11.36
C LEU A 25 -7.07 -25.05 -10.60
N VAL A 26 -5.86 -25.20 -11.15
CA VAL A 26 -4.75 -25.92 -10.49
C VAL A 26 -4.36 -25.25 -9.17
N PHE A 27 -4.11 -23.94 -9.16
CA PHE A 27 -3.71 -23.23 -7.94
C PHE A 27 -4.84 -23.15 -6.90
N SER A 28 -6.09 -22.95 -7.34
CA SER A 28 -7.25 -22.96 -6.45
C SER A 28 -7.44 -24.35 -5.82
N SER A 29 -7.34 -25.42 -6.61
CA SER A 29 -7.43 -26.78 -6.10
C SER A 29 -6.26 -27.13 -5.18
N ALA A 30 -5.05 -26.71 -5.54
CA ALA A 30 -3.86 -26.91 -4.71
C ALA A 30 -4.02 -26.21 -3.34
N LEU A 31 -4.59 -25.00 -3.32
CA LEU A 31 -4.86 -24.28 -2.08
C LEU A 31 -5.97 -24.96 -1.27
N TRP A 32 -7.04 -25.41 -1.92
CA TRP A 32 -8.17 -26.06 -1.26
C TRP A 32 -7.76 -27.39 -0.60
N PHE A 33 -7.10 -28.27 -1.36
CA PHE A 33 -6.68 -29.59 -0.86
C PHE A 33 -5.38 -29.53 -0.06
N GLY A 34 -4.54 -28.52 -0.31
CA GLY A 34 -3.26 -28.34 0.38
C GLY A 34 -3.38 -27.63 1.73
N ALA A 35 -4.54 -27.01 2.06
CA ALA A 35 -4.71 -26.26 3.30
C ALA A 35 -4.39 -27.10 4.56
N GLY A 36 -4.88 -28.33 4.63
CA GLY A 36 -4.58 -29.27 5.71
C GLY A 36 -3.09 -29.60 5.82
N TRP A 37 -2.47 -29.92 4.70
CA TRP A 37 -1.05 -30.24 4.63
C TRP A 37 -0.15 -29.07 5.10
N LEU A 38 -0.51 -27.82 4.76
CA LEU A 38 0.23 -26.64 5.20
C LEU A 38 0.22 -26.48 6.72
N ILE A 39 -0.90 -26.84 7.37
CA ILE A 39 -1.04 -26.76 8.83
C ILE A 39 -0.33 -27.94 9.50
N GLU A 40 -0.54 -29.17 9.02
CA GLU A 40 0.06 -30.37 9.57
C GLU A 40 1.59 -30.36 9.53
N ASN A 41 2.17 -29.78 8.47
CA ASN A 41 3.62 -29.61 8.35
C ASN A 41 4.14 -28.30 8.98
N HIS A 42 3.36 -27.63 9.81
CA HIS A 42 3.74 -26.42 10.54
C HIS A 42 4.23 -25.25 9.67
N TRP A 43 3.89 -25.20 8.38
CA TRP A 43 4.11 -24.03 7.54
C TRP A 43 3.23 -22.86 7.99
N ILE A 44 2.01 -23.19 8.43
CA ILE A 44 1.10 -22.26 9.11
C ILE A 44 0.83 -22.85 10.47
N ARG A 45 1.25 -22.14 11.52
CA ARG A 45 1.25 -22.68 12.89
C ARG A 45 -0.10 -22.63 13.56
N ASP A 46 -0.92 -21.64 13.22
CA ASP A 46 -2.25 -21.48 13.79
C ASP A 46 -3.26 -22.30 12.97
N ALA A 47 -3.74 -23.38 13.56
CA ALA A 47 -4.74 -24.27 12.94
C ALA A 47 -6.05 -23.53 12.59
N ARG A 48 -6.37 -22.43 13.27
CA ARG A 48 -7.55 -21.60 13.02
C ARG A 48 -7.54 -20.95 11.64
N ALA A 49 -6.36 -20.83 10.99
CA ALA A 49 -6.23 -20.32 9.64
C ALA A 49 -6.83 -21.24 8.54
N TYR A 50 -7.16 -22.49 8.86
CA TYR A 50 -7.67 -23.47 7.92
C TYR A 50 -8.86 -22.99 7.10
N TYR A 51 -9.89 -22.48 7.78
CA TYR A 51 -11.10 -21.96 7.11
C TYR A 51 -10.83 -20.74 6.25
N SER A 52 -9.91 -19.86 6.68
CA SER A 52 -9.51 -18.69 5.89
C SER A 52 -8.78 -19.07 4.61
N ILE A 53 -7.90 -20.11 4.64
CA ILE A 53 -7.18 -20.60 3.48
C ILE A 53 -8.14 -21.21 2.46
N ILE A 54 -9.05 -22.07 2.90
CA ILE A 54 -10.05 -22.70 2.03
C ILE A 54 -10.96 -21.62 1.41
N ALA A 55 -11.38 -20.64 2.19
CA ALA A 55 -12.24 -19.56 1.73
C ALA A 55 -11.58 -18.68 0.66
N LEU A 56 -10.25 -18.59 0.62
CA LEU A 56 -9.49 -17.87 -0.41
C LEU A 56 -9.34 -18.68 -1.72
N ALA A 57 -9.48 -20.00 -1.70
CA ALA A 57 -9.27 -20.82 -2.89
C ALA A 57 -10.17 -20.42 -4.09
N PRO A 58 -11.49 -20.17 -3.94
CA PRO A 58 -12.33 -19.64 -5.01
C PRO A 58 -11.87 -18.26 -5.51
N ALA A 59 -11.35 -17.41 -4.61
CA ALA A 59 -10.83 -16.09 -5.00
C ALA A 59 -9.68 -16.21 -5.99
N VAL A 60 -8.73 -17.11 -5.74
CA VAL A 60 -7.59 -17.39 -6.64
C VAL A 60 -8.08 -17.77 -8.03
N PHE A 61 -9.10 -18.62 -8.14
CA PHE A 61 -9.70 -18.98 -9.43
C PHE A 61 -10.30 -17.77 -10.14
N PHE A 62 -11.15 -16.99 -9.48
CA PHE A 62 -11.82 -15.84 -10.11
C PHE A 62 -10.85 -14.72 -10.50
N VAL A 63 -9.83 -14.45 -9.67
CA VAL A 63 -8.82 -13.42 -9.96
C VAL A 63 -8.01 -13.75 -11.21
N THR A 64 -7.60 -15.01 -11.40
CA THR A 64 -6.87 -15.41 -12.61
C THR A 64 -7.73 -15.24 -13.87
N PHE A 65 -9.01 -15.57 -13.77
CA PHE A 65 -9.95 -15.42 -14.87
C PHE A 65 -10.21 -13.94 -15.21
N LEU A 66 -10.42 -13.13 -14.18
CA LEU A 66 -10.61 -11.69 -14.26
C LEU A 66 -9.41 -10.98 -14.90
N ALA A 67 -8.17 -11.40 -14.56
CA ALA A 67 -6.95 -10.85 -15.14
C ALA A 67 -6.90 -10.99 -16.67
N SER A 68 -7.43 -12.09 -17.23
CA SER A 68 -7.51 -12.29 -18.69
C SER A 68 -8.40 -11.25 -19.36
N PHE A 69 -9.57 -10.96 -18.76
CA PHE A 69 -10.49 -9.94 -19.30
C PHE A 69 -9.92 -8.53 -19.16
N ARG A 70 -9.32 -8.20 -18.02
CA ARG A 70 -8.64 -6.92 -17.83
C ARG A 70 -7.55 -6.72 -18.88
N GLY A 71 -6.65 -7.70 -19.04
CA GLY A 71 -5.59 -7.63 -20.04
C GLY A 71 -6.09 -7.47 -21.48
N TYR A 72 -7.19 -8.13 -21.84
CA TYR A 72 -7.80 -7.99 -23.15
C TYR A 72 -8.37 -6.59 -23.38
N LEU A 73 -9.14 -6.05 -22.42
CA LEU A 73 -9.77 -4.72 -22.53
C LEU A 73 -8.73 -3.59 -22.48
N GLN A 74 -7.70 -3.72 -21.63
CA GLN A 74 -6.55 -2.80 -21.60
C GLN A 74 -5.78 -2.82 -22.92
N GLY A 75 -5.63 -3.99 -23.55
CA GLY A 75 -5.03 -4.10 -24.87
C GLY A 75 -5.79 -3.35 -25.97
N TRP A 76 -7.10 -3.08 -25.77
CA TRP A 76 -7.89 -2.19 -26.59
C TRP A 76 -7.81 -0.72 -26.17
N GLN A 77 -6.95 -0.39 -25.21
CA GLN A 77 -6.82 0.95 -24.62
C GLN A 77 -8.12 1.46 -23.96
N ILE A 78 -9.02 0.55 -23.56
CA ILE A 78 -10.25 0.87 -22.85
C ILE A 78 -10.01 0.65 -21.35
N MET A 79 -9.73 1.74 -20.61
CA MET A 79 -9.38 1.66 -19.19
C MET A 79 -10.60 1.67 -18.26
N MET A 80 -11.72 2.24 -18.71
CA MET A 80 -12.95 2.37 -17.92
C MET A 80 -13.47 1.04 -17.34
N PRO A 81 -13.48 -0.08 -18.09
CA PRO A 81 -13.91 -1.38 -17.55
C PRO A 81 -13.02 -1.87 -16.41
N THR A 82 -11.71 -1.65 -16.52
CA THR A 82 -10.76 -2.01 -15.46
C THR A 82 -11.05 -1.24 -14.18
N ALA A 83 -11.17 0.08 -14.27
CA ALA A 83 -11.48 0.94 -13.12
C ALA A 83 -12.83 0.56 -12.48
N ALA A 84 -13.88 0.40 -13.29
CA ALA A 84 -15.21 0.01 -12.82
C ALA A 84 -15.17 -1.37 -12.11
N SER A 85 -14.45 -2.34 -12.68
CA SER A 85 -14.32 -3.67 -12.08
C SER A 85 -13.55 -3.64 -10.77
N GLU A 86 -12.54 -2.79 -10.61
CA GLU A 86 -11.77 -2.64 -9.37
C GLU A 86 -12.61 -2.01 -8.26
N VAL A 87 -13.38 -0.97 -8.59
CA VAL A 87 -14.29 -0.35 -7.62
C VAL A 87 -15.34 -1.35 -7.14
N VAL A 88 -16.00 -2.08 -8.06
CA VAL A 88 -16.99 -3.10 -7.69
C VAL A 88 -16.36 -4.23 -6.89
N GLU A 89 -15.16 -4.69 -7.27
CA GLU A 89 -14.42 -5.72 -6.52
C GLU A 89 -14.20 -5.31 -5.06
N GLN A 90 -13.68 -4.10 -4.83
CA GLN A 90 -13.38 -3.64 -3.48
C GLN A 90 -14.65 -3.39 -2.65
N LEU A 91 -15.67 -2.77 -3.25
CA LEU A 91 -16.95 -2.56 -2.56
C LEU A 91 -17.58 -3.88 -2.13
N MET A 92 -17.69 -4.84 -3.06
CA MET A 92 -18.29 -6.14 -2.77
C MET A 92 -17.43 -6.94 -1.80
N ARG A 93 -16.10 -6.85 -1.88
CA ARG A 93 -15.19 -7.47 -0.92
C ARG A 93 -15.44 -6.95 0.50
N VAL A 94 -15.49 -5.62 0.68
CA VAL A 94 -15.68 -5.02 2.01
C VAL A 94 -17.06 -5.37 2.57
N VAL A 95 -18.11 -5.20 1.79
CA VAL A 95 -19.48 -5.51 2.23
C VAL A 95 -19.62 -6.98 2.64
N THR A 96 -19.18 -7.89 1.77
CA THR A 96 -19.33 -9.34 2.05
C THR A 96 -18.38 -9.81 3.14
N MET A 97 -17.19 -9.23 3.28
CA MET A 97 -16.27 -9.49 4.37
C MET A 97 -16.93 -9.18 5.72
N ILE A 98 -17.55 -8.00 5.87
CA ILE A 98 -18.22 -7.59 7.11
C ILE A 98 -19.44 -8.49 7.38
N VAL A 99 -20.28 -8.69 6.37
CA VAL A 99 -21.50 -9.50 6.52
C VAL A 99 -21.18 -10.94 6.92
N PHE A 100 -20.24 -11.59 6.23
CA PHE A 100 -19.89 -12.98 6.54
C PHE A 100 -19.13 -13.12 7.84
N ALA A 101 -18.22 -12.18 8.17
CA ALA A 101 -17.57 -12.16 9.47
C ALA A 101 -18.61 -12.11 10.60
N TYR A 102 -19.61 -11.22 10.48
CA TYR A 102 -20.67 -11.09 11.47
C TYR A 102 -21.56 -12.32 11.55
N MET A 103 -21.95 -12.88 10.41
CA MET A 103 -22.81 -14.08 10.36
C MET A 103 -22.14 -15.32 10.97
N PHE A 104 -20.80 -15.47 10.77
CA PHE A 104 -20.08 -16.63 11.27
C PHE A 104 -19.46 -16.45 12.65
N MET A 105 -19.50 -15.23 13.22
CA MET A 105 -18.99 -14.94 14.56
C MET A 105 -19.59 -15.83 15.67
N PRO A 106 -20.90 -16.18 15.67
CA PRO A 106 -21.46 -17.06 16.69
C PRO A 106 -20.90 -18.49 16.67
N TYR A 107 -20.34 -18.94 15.55
CA TYR A 107 -19.75 -20.27 15.41
C TYR A 107 -18.29 -20.36 15.86
N GLY A 108 -17.64 -19.20 16.07
CA GLY A 108 -16.26 -19.11 16.50
C GLY A 108 -15.41 -18.17 15.65
N LEU A 109 -14.29 -17.71 16.22
CA LEU A 109 -13.39 -16.75 15.58
C LEU A 109 -12.82 -17.28 14.26
N GLU A 110 -12.52 -18.56 14.19
CA GLU A 110 -11.98 -19.24 13.00
C GLU A 110 -12.98 -19.23 11.82
N TYR A 111 -14.28 -19.44 12.11
CA TYR A 111 -15.33 -19.35 11.10
C TYR A 111 -15.58 -17.92 10.66
N ALA A 112 -15.51 -16.95 11.60
CA ALA A 112 -15.65 -15.54 11.28
C ALA A 112 -14.50 -15.06 10.38
N ALA A 113 -13.26 -15.48 10.66
CA ALA A 113 -12.10 -15.18 9.83
C ALA A 113 -12.19 -15.84 8.44
N GLY A 114 -12.69 -17.08 8.38
CA GLY A 114 -13.00 -17.78 7.12
C GLY A 114 -14.05 -17.03 6.31
N GLY A 115 -15.15 -16.60 6.97
CA GLY A 115 -16.20 -15.81 6.34
C GLY A 115 -15.70 -14.47 5.80
N ALA A 116 -14.87 -13.76 6.57
CA ALA A 116 -14.21 -12.55 6.10
C ALA A 116 -13.38 -12.79 4.83
N SER A 117 -12.63 -13.89 4.80
CA SER A 117 -11.80 -14.27 3.66
C SER A 117 -12.61 -14.60 2.39
N MET A 118 -13.84 -15.11 2.54
CA MET A 118 -14.78 -15.35 1.41
C MET A 118 -15.11 -14.07 0.64
N GLY A 119 -15.04 -12.91 1.30
CA GLY A 119 -15.29 -11.61 0.68
C GLY A 119 -14.41 -11.36 -0.55
N ALA A 120 -13.17 -11.87 -0.55
CA ALA A 120 -12.27 -11.77 -1.69
C ALA A 120 -12.82 -12.52 -2.93
N GLY A 121 -13.38 -13.72 -2.73
CA GLY A 121 -13.98 -14.51 -3.80
C GLY A 121 -15.23 -13.87 -4.39
N VAL A 122 -16.11 -13.36 -3.53
CA VAL A 122 -17.34 -12.67 -3.96
C VAL A 122 -17.01 -11.38 -4.70
N GLY A 123 -16.04 -10.59 -4.18
CA GLY A 123 -15.57 -9.37 -4.86
C GLY A 123 -15.03 -9.65 -6.26
N ALA A 124 -14.14 -10.66 -6.38
CA ALA A 124 -13.59 -11.06 -7.67
C ALA A 124 -14.66 -11.58 -8.63
N PHE A 125 -15.64 -12.35 -8.14
CA PHE A 125 -16.76 -12.81 -8.96
C PHE A 125 -17.61 -11.65 -9.49
N CYS A 126 -17.99 -10.71 -8.65
CA CYS A 126 -18.76 -9.54 -9.06
C CYS A 126 -18.00 -8.69 -10.09
N ALA A 127 -16.69 -8.48 -9.88
CA ALA A 127 -15.84 -7.78 -10.84
C ALA A 127 -15.77 -8.50 -12.20
N LEU A 128 -15.72 -9.84 -12.18
CA LEU A 128 -15.75 -10.65 -13.39
C LEU A 128 -17.04 -10.44 -14.18
N LEU A 129 -18.20 -10.38 -13.51
CA LEU A 129 -19.47 -10.10 -14.17
C LEU A 129 -19.47 -8.73 -14.86
N VAL A 130 -18.94 -7.70 -14.20
CA VAL A 130 -18.77 -6.36 -14.79
C VAL A 130 -17.92 -6.42 -16.05
N LEU A 131 -16.76 -7.09 -15.99
CA LEU A 131 -15.88 -7.22 -17.16
C LEU A 131 -16.50 -8.03 -18.30
N MET A 132 -17.25 -9.09 -17.99
CA MET A 132 -17.97 -9.88 -18.97
C MET A 132 -19.04 -9.05 -19.68
N TRP A 133 -19.72 -8.15 -18.96
CA TRP A 133 -20.68 -7.22 -19.55
C TRP A 133 -20.00 -6.24 -20.53
N PHE A 134 -18.88 -5.63 -20.13
CA PHE A 134 -18.10 -4.76 -21.02
C PHE A 134 -17.54 -5.53 -22.23
N TYR A 135 -17.05 -6.75 -22.02
CA TYR A 135 -16.59 -7.61 -23.11
C TYR A 135 -17.70 -7.93 -24.11
N ALA A 136 -18.90 -8.27 -23.63
CA ALA A 136 -20.05 -8.54 -24.49
C ALA A 136 -20.45 -7.30 -25.30
N ARG A 137 -20.40 -6.11 -24.68
CA ARG A 137 -20.65 -4.84 -25.36
C ARG A 137 -19.59 -4.55 -26.42
N LEU A 138 -18.30 -4.72 -26.09
CA LEU A 138 -17.21 -4.56 -27.04
C LEU A 138 -17.32 -5.55 -28.21
N LYS A 139 -17.62 -6.81 -27.93
CA LYS A 139 -17.80 -7.85 -28.95
C LYS A 139 -18.91 -7.50 -29.94
N ARG A 140 -20.03 -6.90 -29.49
CA ARG A 140 -21.12 -6.42 -30.36
C ARG A 140 -20.62 -5.29 -31.25
N SER A 141 -19.93 -4.30 -30.71
CA SER A 141 -19.37 -3.16 -31.46
C SER A 141 -18.29 -3.58 -32.47
N LEU A 142 -17.53 -4.62 -32.20
CA LEU A 142 -16.50 -5.12 -33.10
C LEU A 142 -17.05 -6.04 -34.19
N LYS A 143 -18.28 -6.59 -34.05
CA LYS A 143 -18.86 -7.52 -34.99
C LYS A 143 -18.95 -6.91 -36.37
N ASP A 144 -19.38 -5.66 -36.47
CA ASP A 144 -19.53 -4.94 -37.75
C ASP A 144 -18.16 -4.64 -38.39
N LYS A 145 -17.15 -4.33 -37.59
CA LYS A 145 -15.76 -4.10 -38.04
C LYS A 145 -15.08 -5.39 -38.50
N MET A 146 -15.42 -6.53 -37.88
CA MET A 146 -14.86 -7.84 -38.24
C MET A 146 -15.47 -8.42 -39.52
N GLN A 147 -16.69 -8.04 -39.89
CA GLN A 147 -17.35 -8.51 -41.15
C GLN A 147 -16.67 -7.95 -42.40
N GLY A 148 -15.98 -6.79 -42.29
CA GLY A 148 -15.23 -6.19 -43.41
C GLY A 148 -13.73 -6.53 -43.41
N ALA A 149 -13.23 -7.21 -42.40
CA ALA A 149 -11.79 -7.52 -42.24
C ALA A 149 -11.48 -8.90 -42.87
N VAL A 150 -10.70 -8.93 -43.92
CA VAL A 150 -10.14 -10.16 -44.50
C VAL A 150 -9.17 -10.76 -43.50
N ALA A 151 -9.25 -12.06 -43.23
CA ALA A 151 -8.28 -12.80 -42.39
C ALA A 151 -6.92 -12.79 -43.09
N ALA A 152 -6.10 -11.79 -42.76
CA ALA A 152 -4.88 -11.46 -43.51
C ALA A 152 -3.69 -12.38 -43.22
N LYS A 153 -3.71 -13.21 -42.15
CA LYS A 153 -2.56 -14.08 -41.75
C LYS A 153 -3.02 -15.49 -41.35
N LYS A 154 -2.25 -16.50 -41.71
CA LYS A 154 -2.42 -17.88 -41.20
C LYS A 154 -2.45 -17.84 -39.66
N PRO A 155 -3.41 -18.54 -39.02
CA PRO A 155 -3.54 -18.51 -37.57
C PRO A 155 -2.30 -19.07 -36.88
N GLU A 156 -1.67 -18.29 -36.02
CA GLU A 156 -0.48 -18.69 -35.25
C GLU A 156 -0.79 -19.90 -34.34
N ALA A 157 0.10 -20.88 -34.26
CA ALA A 157 -0.09 -22.07 -33.42
C ALA A 157 -0.22 -21.69 -31.93
N ALA A 158 -1.15 -22.32 -31.21
CA ALA A 158 -1.40 -22.02 -29.80
C ALA A 158 -0.14 -22.16 -28.91
N GLY A 159 0.72 -23.18 -29.19
CA GLY A 159 1.97 -23.37 -28.48
C GLY A 159 2.96 -22.21 -28.63
N LYS A 160 3.02 -21.59 -29.82
CA LYS A 160 3.85 -20.38 -30.02
C LYS A 160 3.34 -19.20 -29.24
N ILE A 161 2.02 -19.01 -29.17
CA ILE A 161 1.37 -17.96 -28.38
C ILE A 161 1.67 -18.17 -26.89
N ILE A 162 1.49 -19.40 -26.36
CA ILE A 162 1.77 -19.75 -24.97
C ILE A 162 3.24 -19.48 -24.63
N MET A 163 4.16 -19.95 -25.45
CA MET A 163 5.60 -19.73 -25.20
C MET A 163 5.97 -18.25 -25.19
N ARG A 164 5.38 -17.45 -26.09
CA ARG A 164 5.58 -16.00 -26.12
C ARG A 164 4.98 -15.33 -24.87
N LEU A 165 3.80 -15.71 -24.44
CA LEU A 165 3.16 -15.22 -23.21
C LEU A 165 4.02 -15.57 -21.99
N LEU A 166 4.48 -16.81 -21.86
CA LEU A 166 5.34 -17.23 -20.74
C LEU A 166 6.67 -16.49 -20.71
N LYS A 167 7.33 -16.32 -21.86
CA LYS A 167 8.60 -15.55 -21.94
C LYS A 167 8.45 -14.11 -21.51
N LEU A 168 7.30 -13.48 -21.75
CA LEU A 168 7.02 -12.11 -21.32
C LEU A 168 6.52 -12.07 -19.87
N ALA A 169 5.63 -12.98 -19.49
CA ALA A 169 5.00 -12.98 -18.17
C ALA A 169 5.96 -13.41 -17.04
N LEU A 170 6.81 -14.41 -17.27
CA LEU A 170 7.67 -14.98 -16.22
C LEU A 170 8.63 -13.93 -15.59
N PRO A 171 9.40 -13.14 -16.34
CA PRO A 171 10.26 -12.10 -15.75
C PRO A 171 9.46 -11.03 -15.01
N VAL A 172 8.32 -10.60 -15.57
CA VAL A 172 7.45 -9.59 -14.94
C VAL A 172 6.82 -10.14 -13.66
N SER A 173 6.33 -11.38 -13.70
CA SER A 173 5.74 -12.05 -12.53
C SER A 173 6.77 -12.27 -11.42
N LEU A 174 7.98 -12.72 -11.75
CA LEU A 174 9.06 -12.87 -10.77
C LEU A 174 9.41 -11.54 -10.10
N SER A 175 9.52 -10.47 -10.88
CA SER A 175 9.76 -9.12 -10.32
C SER A 175 8.61 -8.65 -9.43
N SER A 176 7.37 -8.94 -9.81
CA SER A 176 6.18 -8.57 -9.03
C SER A 176 6.00 -9.43 -7.78
N LEU A 177 6.45 -10.69 -7.80
CA LEU A 177 6.42 -11.58 -6.63
C LEU A 177 7.46 -11.21 -5.57
N MET A 178 8.59 -10.62 -5.97
CA MET A 178 9.63 -10.24 -5.00
C MET A 178 9.10 -9.26 -3.95
N LEU A 179 8.30 -8.27 -4.35
CA LEU A 179 7.72 -7.29 -3.44
C LEU A 179 6.81 -7.89 -2.36
N PRO A 180 5.76 -8.67 -2.72
CA PRO A 180 4.94 -9.37 -1.73
C PRO A 180 5.71 -10.37 -0.87
N VAL A 181 6.69 -11.08 -1.44
CA VAL A 181 7.50 -12.03 -0.68
C VAL A 181 8.28 -11.31 0.42
N VAL A 182 8.97 -10.23 0.06
CA VAL A 182 9.72 -9.42 1.03
C VAL A 182 8.79 -8.84 2.10
N ALA A 183 7.62 -8.32 1.69
CA ALA A 183 6.64 -7.74 2.62
C ALA A 183 6.01 -8.80 3.55
N ASN A 184 5.91 -10.06 3.10
CA ASN A 184 5.30 -11.14 3.88
C ASN A 184 6.30 -12.06 4.60
N LEU A 185 7.60 -11.76 4.56
CA LEU A 185 8.58 -12.50 5.39
C LEU A 185 8.25 -12.42 6.88
N ASP A 186 7.60 -11.36 7.32
CA ASP A 186 7.15 -11.21 8.70
C ASP A 186 6.15 -12.29 9.12
N LEU A 187 5.30 -12.77 8.21
CA LEU A 187 4.33 -13.83 8.49
C LEU A 187 5.02 -15.13 8.93
N LEU A 188 6.19 -15.41 8.37
CA LEU A 188 6.96 -16.61 8.68
C LEU A 188 7.85 -16.42 9.91
N ILE A 189 8.42 -15.24 10.08
CA ILE A 189 9.45 -14.97 11.08
C ILE A 189 8.84 -14.52 12.41
N VAL A 190 7.93 -13.55 12.39
CA VAL A 190 7.48 -12.88 13.62
C VAL A 190 6.77 -13.82 14.59
N PRO A 191 5.78 -14.66 14.16
CA PRO A 191 5.13 -15.59 15.09
C PRO A 191 6.12 -16.57 15.71
N GLN A 192 7.06 -17.12 14.92
CA GLN A 192 8.08 -18.05 15.39
C GLN A 192 9.00 -17.42 16.45
N ARG A 193 9.34 -16.15 16.26
CA ARG A 193 10.26 -15.45 17.18
C ARG A 193 9.55 -14.98 18.44
N LEU A 194 8.24 -14.69 18.36
CA LEU A 194 7.40 -14.44 19.54
C LEU A 194 7.27 -15.69 20.40
N GLU A 195 7.05 -16.86 19.79
CA GLU A 195 7.02 -18.13 20.52
C GLU A 195 8.38 -18.43 21.17
N ALA A 196 9.49 -18.15 20.48
CA ALA A 196 10.83 -18.29 21.06
C ALA A 196 11.08 -17.29 22.22
N ALA A 197 10.36 -16.15 22.25
CA ALA A 197 10.36 -15.20 23.37
C ALA A 197 9.48 -15.63 24.55
N GLY A 198 8.74 -16.75 24.42
CA GLY A 198 7.92 -17.34 25.49
C GLY A 198 6.43 -17.07 25.37
N PHE A 199 5.94 -16.44 24.29
CA PHE A 199 4.52 -16.27 24.03
C PHE A 199 3.89 -17.56 23.50
N SER A 200 2.65 -17.82 23.85
CA SER A 200 1.87 -18.92 23.27
C SER A 200 1.56 -18.67 21.79
N VAL A 201 1.20 -19.73 21.03
CA VAL A 201 0.81 -19.61 19.64
C VAL A 201 -0.37 -18.63 19.45
N GLY A 202 -1.34 -18.68 20.37
CA GLY A 202 -2.50 -17.77 20.36
C GLY A 202 -2.09 -16.30 20.56
N GLU A 203 -1.28 -16.01 21.58
CA GLU A 203 -0.77 -14.67 21.85
C GLU A 203 0.13 -14.17 20.73
N SER A 204 0.98 -15.02 20.16
CA SER A 204 1.84 -14.68 19.03
C SER A 204 1.03 -14.28 17.79
N THR A 205 -0.07 -14.99 17.51
CA THR A 205 -0.99 -14.69 16.41
C THR A 205 -1.72 -13.36 16.66
N GLU A 206 -2.19 -13.13 17.89
CA GLU A 206 -2.86 -11.90 18.28
C GLU A 206 -1.92 -10.69 18.17
N LEU A 207 -0.71 -10.78 18.74
CA LEU A 207 0.31 -9.73 18.65
C LEU A 207 0.69 -9.42 17.20
N PHE A 208 0.84 -10.46 16.37
CA PHE A 208 1.09 -10.29 14.94
C PHE A 208 -0.09 -9.62 14.23
N GLY A 209 -1.32 -9.93 14.63
CA GLY A 209 -2.54 -9.27 14.18
C GLY A 209 -2.55 -7.77 14.53
N TYR A 210 -2.07 -7.38 15.71
CA TYR A 210 -1.93 -5.98 16.10
C TYR A 210 -0.98 -5.20 15.19
N LEU A 211 0.12 -5.82 14.78
CA LEU A 211 1.07 -5.19 13.87
C LEU A 211 0.50 -5.09 12.45
N THR A 212 0.09 -6.23 11.86
CA THR A 212 -0.26 -6.33 10.43
C THR A 212 -1.68 -5.90 10.12
N GLY A 213 -2.63 -6.16 11.04
CA GLY A 213 -4.05 -5.86 10.86
C GLY A 213 -4.45 -4.46 11.36
N MET A 214 -3.67 -3.86 12.26
CA MET A 214 -4.04 -2.57 12.88
C MET A 214 -2.99 -1.49 12.65
N ALA A 215 -1.73 -1.70 13.05
CA ALA A 215 -0.71 -0.67 12.99
C ALA A 215 -0.29 -0.35 11.54
N VAL A 216 0.01 -1.36 10.72
CA VAL A 216 0.43 -1.17 9.32
C VAL A 216 -0.65 -0.49 8.46
N PRO A 217 -1.94 -0.86 8.53
CA PRO A 217 -3.00 -0.15 7.82
C PRO A 217 -3.11 1.35 8.17
N LEU A 218 -2.91 1.72 9.44
CA LEU A 218 -2.91 3.13 9.85
C LEU A 218 -1.74 3.90 9.24
N VAL A 219 -0.56 3.31 9.19
CA VAL A 219 0.61 3.90 8.52
C VAL A 219 0.35 4.08 7.04
N ASN A 220 -0.19 3.06 6.37
CA ASN A 220 -0.51 3.11 4.95
C ASN A 220 -1.56 4.18 4.65
N LEU A 221 -2.60 4.31 5.48
CA LEU A 221 -3.64 5.33 5.34
C LEU A 221 -3.04 6.73 5.38
N ALA A 222 -2.17 7.00 6.35
CA ALA A 222 -1.53 8.30 6.50
C ALA A 222 -0.57 8.63 5.33
N THR A 223 0.02 7.61 4.68
CA THR A 223 0.95 7.78 3.57
C THR A 223 0.29 7.76 2.18
N ILE A 224 -1.03 7.69 2.06
CA ILE A 224 -1.75 7.78 0.78
C ILE A 224 -1.38 9.06 0.02
N PHE A 225 -1.23 10.19 0.72
CA PHE A 225 -0.84 11.46 0.10
C PHE A 225 0.54 11.41 -0.53
N THR A 226 1.52 10.81 0.15
CA THR A 226 2.89 10.67 -0.39
C THR A 226 2.94 9.69 -1.56
N ALA A 227 2.13 8.64 -1.52
CA ALA A 227 1.98 7.72 -2.64
C ALA A 227 1.38 8.42 -3.87
N ALA A 228 0.31 9.22 -3.70
CA ALA A 228 -0.29 9.99 -4.77
C ALA A 228 0.68 11.05 -5.34
N MET A 229 1.42 11.74 -4.47
CA MET A 229 2.48 12.67 -4.90
C MET A 229 3.55 11.97 -5.73
N THR A 230 3.96 10.77 -5.32
CA THR A 230 4.97 9.98 -6.03
C THR A 230 4.55 9.69 -7.47
N ILE A 231 3.29 9.33 -7.70
CA ILE A 231 2.75 9.06 -9.04
C ILE A 231 2.89 10.29 -9.95
N ASN A 232 2.60 11.48 -9.43
CA ASN A 232 2.70 12.72 -10.19
C ASN A 232 4.15 13.22 -10.35
N LEU A 233 5.01 12.91 -9.39
CA LEU A 233 6.40 13.34 -9.38
C LEU A 233 7.25 12.64 -10.46
N VAL A 234 6.98 11.38 -10.74
CA VAL A 234 7.72 10.60 -11.74
C VAL A 234 7.68 11.26 -13.12
N PRO A 235 6.52 11.57 -13.74
CA PRO A 235 6.49 12.24 -15.04
C PRO A 235 7.07 13.66 -14.97
N ALA A 236 6.82 14.42 -13.89
CA ALA A 236 7.32 15.78 -13.73
C ALA A 236 8.86 15.86 -13.72
N ILE A 237 9.54 14.94 -13.04
CA ILE A 237 11.00 14.85 -13.04
C ILE A 237 11.51 14.34 -14.39
N SER A 238 10.84 13.37 -15.01
CA SER A 238 11.21 12.83 -16.31
C SER A 238 11.16 13.90 -17.39
N GLU A 239 10.17 14.78 -17.37
CA GLU A 239 10.06 15.93 -18.26
C GLU A 239 11.26 16.89 -18.10
N SER A 240 11.53 17.37 -16.86
CA SER A 240 12.68 18.24 -16.57
C SER A 240 14.02 17.60 -16.98
N ARG A 241 14.15 16.29 -16.81
CA ARG A 241 15.33 15.55 -17.27
C ARG A 241 15.48 15.58 -18.80
N THR A 242 14.38 15.39 -19.53
CA THR A 242 14.37 15.43 -21.00
C THR A 242 14.76 16.82 -21.51
N LEU A 243 14.29 17.87 -20.83
CA LEU A 243 14.63 19.27 -21.10
C LEU A 243 16.03 19.67 -20.60
N LYS A 244 16.77 18.74 -19.94
CA LYS A 244 18.10 19.00 -19.32
C LYS A 244 18.07 20.15 -18.29
N ASP A 245 16.91 20.38 -17.66
CA ASP A 245 16.74 21.42 -16.64
C ASP A 245 17.14 20.89 -15.26
N ALA A 246 18.41 21.00 -14.93
CA ALA A 246 18.97 20.56 -13.65
C ALA A 246 18.44 21.39 -12.46
N ALA A 247 18.12 22.67 -12.66
CA ALA A 247 17.59 23.55 -11.62
C ALA A 247 16.14 23.14 -11.30
N GLY A 248 15.31 22.91 -12.32
CA GLY A 248 13.94 22.43 -12.17
C GLY A 248 13.86 21.06 -11.53
N ILE A 249 14.79 20.14 -11.81
CA ILE A 249 14.86 18.84 -11.12
C ILE A 249 15.08 19.08 -9.61
N LYS A 250 16.07 19.90 -9.21
CA LYS A 250 16.38 20.15 -7.80
C LYS A 250 15.22 20.84 -7.09
N ALA A 251 14.56 21.81 -7.73
CA ALA A 251 13.39 22.48 -7.19
C ALA A 251 12.24 21.49 -6.93
N LYS A 252 11.90 20.64 -7.91
CA LYS A 252 10.86 19.62 -7.77
C LYS A 252 11.19 18.61 -6.66
N ILE A 253 12.44 18.18 -6.55
CA ILE A 253 12.90 17.29 -5.47
C ILE A 253 12.73 17.97 -4.10
N SER A 254 13.18 19.21 -3.97
CA SER A 254 13.08 19.99 -2.72
C SER A 254 11.64 20.16 -2.28
N THR A 255 10.76 20.58 -3.19
CA THR A 255 9.33 20.74 -2.90
C THR A 255 8.68 19.41 -2.50
N ALA A 256 8.99 18.33 -3.21
CA ALA A 256 8.41 17.01 -2.89
C ALA A 256 8.80 16.53 -1.49
N PHE A 257 10.07 16.64 -1.11
CA PHE A 257 10.49 16.29 0.25
C PHE A 257 9.87 17.19 1.30
N ARG A 258 9.85 18.52 1.08
CA ARG A 258 9.27 19.47 2.01
C ARG A 258 7.79 19.19 2.25
N VAL A 259 6.99 19.04 1.20
CA VAL A 259 5.55 18.76 1.33
C VAL A 259 5.31 17.41 2.01
N ALA A 260 6.08 16.39 1.66
CA ALA A 260 5.99 15.09 2.33
C ALA A 260 6.24 15.20 3.84
N MET A 261 7.28 15.96 4.27
CA MET A 261 7.59 16.17 5.69
C MET A 261 6.48 16.96 6.41
N ILE A 262 5.96 18.00 5.78
CA ILE A 262 4.86 18.80 6.34
C ILE A 262 3.62 17.94 6.63
N ILE A 263 3.36 16.91 5.84
CA ILE A 263 2.18 16.03 6.00
C ILE A 263 2.49 14.86 6.94
N THR A 264 3.61 14.17 6.74
CA THR A 264 3.86 12.90 7.43
C THR A 264 4.32 13.07 8.87
N MET A 265 5.05 14.13 9.20
CA MET A 265 5.54 14.34 10.56
C MET A 265 4.41 14.59 11.58
N PRO A 266 3.44 15.50 11.34
CA PRO A 266 2.34 15.67 12.28
C PRO A 266 1.45 14.44 12.38
N CYS A 267 1.24 13.68 11.28
CA CYS A 267 0.52 12.41 11.32
C CYS A 267 1.24 11.38 12.18
N SER A 268 2.58 11.31 12.08
CA SER A 268 3.42 10.43 12.88
C SER A 268 3.31 10.76 14.38
N VAL A 269 3.52 12.02 14.75
CA VAL A 269 3.45 12.50 16.14
C VAL A 269 2.01 12.39 16.68
N GLY A 270 1.01 12.75 15.89
CA GLY A 270 -0.40 12.63 16.27
C GLY A 270 -0.77 11.18 16.59
N LEU A 271 -0.43 10.24 15.71
CA LEU A 271 -0.70 8.81 15.93
C LEU A 271 0.08 8.26 17.13
N TYR A 272 1.30 8.76 17.40
CA TYR A 272 2.08 8.36 18.56
C TYR A 272 1.33 8.66 19.88
N PHE A 273 0.82 9.87 20.05
CA PHE A 273 0.10 10.26 21.26
C PHE A 273 -1.29 9.63 21.37
N LEU A 274 -1.97 9.47 20.22
CA LEU A 274 -3.31 8.88 20.15
C LEU A 274 -3.33 7.34 20.04
N ALA A 275 -2.17 6.67 20.06
CA ALA A 275 -2.08 5.22 19.80
C ALA A 275 -2.95 4.37 20.74
N GLY A 276 -3.00 4.70 22.02
CA GLY A 276 -3.83 3.99 23.01
C GLY A 276 -5.32 4.16 22.72
N ASP A 277 -5.73 5.39 22.44
CA ASP A 277 -7.12 5.74 22.19
C ASP A 277 -7.62 5.15 20.87
N VAL A 278 -6.78 5.20 19.83
CA VAL A 278 -7.07 4.57 18.53
C VAL A 278 -7.21 3.05 18.68
N ALA A 279 -6.30 2.41 19.43
CA ALA A 279 -6.38 0.97 19.72
C ALA A 279 -7.68 0.60 20.45
N ALA A 280 -8.06 1.37 21.44
CA ALA A 280 -9.24 1.10 22.24
C ALA A 280 -10.57 1.42 21.50
N LEU A 281 -10.67 2.59 20.84
CA LEU A 281 -11.93 3.06 20.29
C LEU A 281 -12.22 2.53 18.87
N ILE A 282 -11.18 2.43 18.02
CA ILE A 282 -11.39 1.99 16.62
C ILE A 282 -11.35 0.48 16.54
N TYR A 283 -10.41 -0.14 17.24
CA TYR A 283 -10.18 -1.58 17.13
C TYR A 283 -10.72 -2.40 18.32
N ASN A 284 -11.15 -1.72 19.39
CA ASN A 284 -11.51 -2.38 20.65
C ASN A 284 -10.42 -3.36 21.15
N ALA A 285 -9.17 -3.03 20.93
CA ALA A 285 -7.99 -3.85 21.20
C ALA A 285 -6.87 -3.02 21.86
N PRO A 286 -6.99 -2.71 23.18
CA PRO A 286 -6.00 -1.88 23.87
C PRO A 286 -4.56 -2.41 23.80
N GLY A 287 -4.39 -3.74 23.66
CA GLY A 287 -3.09 -4.39 23.49
C GLY A 287 -2.33 -3.98 22.22
N ALA A 288 -3.04 -3.48 21.20
CA ALA A 288 -2.41 -2.98 19.97
C ALA A 288 -1.70 -1.63 20.12
N ALA A 289 -1.93 -0.92 21.23
CA ALA A 289 -1.38 0.43 21.46
C ALA A 289 0.15 0.49 21.33
N GLY A 290 0.87 -0.52 21.80
CA GLY A 290 2.34 -0.60 21.70
C GLY A 290 2.82 -0.67 20.25
N ALA A 291 2.23 -1.58 19.47
CA ALA A 291 2.55 -1.73 18.05
C ALA A 291 2.20 -0.47 17.24
N ILE A 292 1.02 0.12 17.47
CA ILE A 292 0.57 1.35 16.78
C ILE A 292 1.51 2.52 17.13
N ARG A 293 1.86 2.67 18.41
CA ARG A 293 2.78 3.73 18.89
C ARG A 293 4.15 3.61 18.26
N THR A 294 4.73 2.41 18.23
CA THR A 294 6.01 2.19 17.57
C THR A 294 5.93 2.43 16.07
N MET A 295 4.92 1.88 15.41
CA MET A 295 4.73 2.01 13.96
C MET A 295 4.36 3.42 13.51
N SER A 296 3.93 4.32 14.41
CA SER A 296 3.62 5.71 14.04
C SER A 296 4.80 6.44 13.37
N PHE A 297 6.03 6.14 13.79
CA PHE A 297 7.24 6.66 13.15
C PHE A 297 7.40 6.13 11.71
N GLY A 298 6.76 5.02 11.39
CA GLY A 298 6.72 4.47 10.04
C GLY A 298 6.04 5.39 9.03
N ILE A 299 5.12 6.25 9.44
CA ILE A 299 4.44 7.21 8.56
C ILE A 299 5.47 8.13 7.89
N PHE A 300 6.33 8.72 8.69
CA PHE A 300 7.39 9.60 8.23
C PHE A 300 8.43 8.87 7.37
N LEU A 301 8.92 7.70 7.83
CA LEU A 301 9.94 6.92 7.13
C LEU A 301 9.43 6.34 5.81
N LEU A 302 8.21 5.81 5.79
CA LEU A 302 7.58 5.29 4.58
C LEU A 302 7.29 6.42 3.58
N GLY A 303 6.81 7.58 4.05
CA GLY A 303 6.61 8.75 3.19
C GLY A 303 7.92 9.19 2.52
N LEU A 304 9.01 9.23 3.28
CA LEU A 304 10.34 9.54 2.77
C LEU A 304 10.80 8.50 1.72
N HIS A 305 10.60 7.21 2.01
CA HIS A 305 10.90 6.13 1.08
C HIS A 305 10.09 6.22 -0.22
N GLN A 306 8.79 6.48 -0.14
CA GLN A 306 7.91 6.60 -1.31
C GLN A 306 8.36 7.76 -2.22
N ILE A 307 8.57 8.96 -1.66
CA ILE A 307 9.02 10.13 -2.43
C ILE A 307 10.39 9.90 -3.07
N SER A 308 11.36 9.39 -2.30
CA SER A 308 12.70 9.11 -2.82
C SER A 308 12.70 8.05 -3.93
N THR A 309 11.82 7.06 -3.84
CA THR A 309 11.59 6.07 -4.88
C THR A 309 11.06 6.72 -6.17
N GLY A 310 10.04 7.58 -6.06
CA GLY A 310 9.49 8.30 -7.20
C GLY A 310 10.51 9.22 -7.89
N ILE A 311 11.36 9.90 -7.11
CA ILE A 311 12.44 10.72 -7.65
C ILE A 311 13.41 9.89 -8.51
N LEU A 312 13.86 8.76 -8.00
CA LEU A 312 14.79 7.87 -8.73
C LEU A 312 14.14 7.27 -9.98
N GLN A 313 12.85 6.93 -9.91
CA GLN A 313 12.09 6.46 -11.07
C GLN A 313 11.97 7.57 -12.13
N GLY A 314 11.65 8.79 -11.75
CA GLY A 314 11.61 9.97 -12.63
C GLY A 314 12.96 10.30 -13.26
N LEU A 315 14.06 10.09 -12.52
CA LEU A 315 15.42 10.15 -13.04
C LEU A 315 15.79 8.98 -13.98
N GLY A 316 14.85 8.03 -14.23
CA GLY A 316 15.07 6.84 -15.05
C GLY A 316 16.01 5.81 -14.42
N LYS A 317 16.19 5.87 -13.11
CA LYS A 317 17.03 4.95 -12.31
C LYS A 317 16.16 3.94 -11.55
N THR A 318 15.23 3.29 -12.26
CA THR A 318 14.19 2.43 -11.67
C THR A 318 14.73 1.21 -10.90
N ALA A 319 15.92 0.74 -11.23
CA ALA A 319 16.55 -0.40 -10.54
C ALA A 319 17.09 -0.03 -9.15
N LEU A 320 17.47 1.22 -8.91
CA LEU A 320 18.11 1.62 -7.65
C LEU A 320 17.18 1.51 -6.43
N PRO A 321 15.90 1.96 -6.49
CA PRO A 321 14.96 1.76 -5.40
C PRO A 321 14.71 0.29 -5.09
N VAL A 322 14.71 -0.58 -6.09
CA VAL A 322 14.55 -2.04 -5.91
C VAL A 322 15.73 -2.62 -5.16
N ILE A 323 16.95 -2.22 -5.52
CA ILE A 323 18.17 -2.64 -4.81
C ILE A 323 18.14 -2.15 -3.35
N ALA A 324 17.77 -0.88 -3.13
CA ALA A 324 17.65 -0.31 -1.79
C ALA A 324 16.64 -1.10 -0.94
N MET A 325 15.49 -1.44 -1.50
CA MET A 325 14.45 -2.21 -0.83
C MET A 325 14.90 -3.65 -0.50
N ILE A 326 15.58 -4.34 -1.42
CA ILE A 326 16.09 -5.70 -1.16
C ILE A 326 17.11 -5.69 -0.02
N LEU A 327 18.03 -4.71 -0.02
CA LEU A 327 19.02 -4.57 1.05
C LEU A 327 18.37 -4.23 2.38
N ALA A 328 17.40 -3.33 2.39
CA ALA A 328 16.64 -2.97 3.59
C ALA A 328 15.86 -4.16 4.13
N ALA A 329 15.19 -4.92 3.27
CA ALA A 329 14.47 -6.14 3.64
C ALA A 329 15.38 -7.22 4.23
N ALA A 330 16.59 -7.40 3.71
CA ALA A 330 17.55 -8.33 4.28
C ALA A 330 17.93 -7.92 5.71
N ILE A 331 18.18 -6.63 5.96
CA ILE A 331 18.45 -6.10 7.29
C ILE A 331 17.23 -6.23 8.20
N LYS A 332 16.02 -5.94 7.68
CA LYS A 332 14.76 -6.13 8.41
C LYS A 332 14.60 -7.56 8.90
N VAL A 333 14.87 -8.55 8.05
CA VAL A 333 14.80 -9.99 8.42
C VAL A 333 15.75 -10.27 9.59
N CYS A 334 17.00 -9.82 9.51
CA CYS A 334 17.97 -10.00 10.60
C CYS A 334 17.52 -9.32 11.90
N LEU A 335 17.03 -8.08 11.80
CA LEU A 335 16.56 -7.33 12.98
C LEU A 335 15.29 -7.96 13.56
N SER A 336 14.33 -8.36 12.71
CA SER A 336 13.10 -9.04 13.15
C SER A 336 13.43 -10.35 13.87
N TRP A 337 14.39 -11.12 13.33
CA TRP A 337 14.85 -12.37 13.96
C TRP A 337 15.42 -12.18 15.35
N ILE A 338 16.21 -11.12 15.58
CA ILE A 338 16.90 -10.85 16.84
C ILE A 338 15.98 -10.12 17.83
N LEU A 339 15.30 -9.04 17.38
CA LEU A 339 14.56 -8.15 18.28
C LEU A 339 13.24 -8.76 18.75
N THR A 340 12.53 -9.48 17.85
CA THR A 340 11.24 -10.10 18.19
C THR A 340 11.38 -11.25 19.18
N ALA A 341 12.56 -11.91 19.22
CA ALA A 341 12.84 -12.98 20.17
C ALA A 341 13.15 -12.50 21.59
N ARG A 342 13.26 -11.19 21.80
CA ARG A 342 13.48 -10.63 23.13
C ARG A 342 12.14 -10.45 23.85
N PRO A 343 11.91 -11.08 25.01
CA PRO A 343 10.63 -10.98 25.75
C PRO A 343 10.23 -9.53 26.05
N GLU A 344 11.21 -8.67 26.32
CA GLU A 344 11.01 -7.24 26.62
C GLU A 344 10.45 -6.44 25.44
N LEU A 345 10.79 -6.82 24.21
CA LEU A 345 10.39 -6.13 23.00
C LEU A 345 9.17 -6.79 22.34
N GLY A 346 9.16 -8.12 22.25
CA GLY A 346 8.09 -8.87 21.62
C GLY A 346 7.72 -8.30 20.26
N ILE A 347 6.45 -7.97 20.05
CA ILE A 347 5.93 -7.41 18.78
C ILE A 347 6.50 -6.01 18.46
N ASN A 348 6.92 -5.23 19.46
CA ASN A 348 7.60 -3.97 19.21
C ASN A 348 8.95 -4.18 18.51
N GLY A 349 9.61 -5.34 18.75
CA GLY A 349 10.82 -5.74 18.02
C GLY A 349 10.57 -5.87 16.52
N ALA A 350 9.48 -6.51 16.11
CA ALA A 350 9.06 -6.61 14.72
C ALA A 350 8.68 -5.23 14.13
N SER A 351 8.02 -4.40 14.93
CA SER A 351 7.69 -3.01 14.55
C SER A 351 8.96 -2.20 14.28
N LEU A 352 9.97 -2.28 15.16
CA LEU A 352 11.28 -1.62 14.98
C LEU A 352 12.03 -2.12 13.75
N ALA A 353 11.96 -3.43 13.45
CA ALA A 353 12.56 -3.99 12.26
C ALA A 353 11.88 -3.44 10.97
N THR A 354 10.57 -3.25 11.00
CA THR A 354 9.82 -2.63 9.88
C THR A 354 10.15 -1.14 9.73
N LEU A 355 10.34 -0.41 10.83
CA LEU A 355 10.83 0.97 10.79
C LEU A 355 12.24 1.05 10.18
N ALA A 356 13.10 0.12 10.53
CA ALA A 356 14.45 0.04 9.95
C ALA A 356 14.40 -0.24 8.45
N ASP A 357 13.50 -1.10 7.98
CA ASP A 357 13.27 -1.35 6.54
C ASP A 357 12.96 -0.05 5.80
N PHE A 358 11.93 0.68 6.23
CA PHE A 358 11.56 1.96 5.61
C PHE A 358 12.68 3.00 5.69
N GLY A 359 13.33 3.11 6.84
CA GLY A 359 14.40 4.07 7.07
C GLY A 359 15.65 3.78 6.24
N ILE A 360 16.10 2.53 6.19
CA ILE A 360 17.29 2.13 5.41
C ILE A 360 17.02 2.27 3.93
N ALA A 361 15.84 1.85 3.44
CA ALA A 361 15.46 2.03 2.05
C ALA A 361 15.44 3.51 1.66
N ALA A 362 14.87 4.38 2.50
CA ALA A 362 14.87 5.82 2.29
C ALA A 362 16.29 6.41 2.28
N LEU A 363 17.14 6.03 3.23
CA LEU A 363 18.52 6.50 3.31
C LEU A 363 19.34 6.08 2.07
N LEU A 364 19.23 4.84 1.64
CA LEU A 364 19.90 4.36 0.44
C LEU A 364 19.42 5.12 -0.81
N ASN A 365 18.11 5.33 -0.92
CA ASN A 365 17.54 6.14 -2.00
C ASN A 365 18.07 7.58 -1.97
N MET A 366 18.21 8.20 -0.80
CA MET A 366 18.79 9.54 -0.68
C MET A 366 20.25 9.58 -1.12
N VAL A 367 21.06 8.56 -0.77
CA VAL A 367 22.43 8.44 -1.25
C VAL A 367 22.46 8.34 -2.78
N PHE A 368 21.54 7.59 -3.39
CA PHE A 368 21.43 7.48 -4.83
C PHE A 368 20.97 8.79 -5.48
N ILE A 369 20.04 9.52 -4.86
CA ILE A 369 19.60 10.85 -5.33
C ILE A 369 20.77 11.84 -5.29
N TYR A 370 21.55 11.84 -4.21
CA TYR A 370 22.73 12.68 -4.10
C TYR A 370 23.73 12.40 -5.23
N LYS A 371 24.01 11.12 -5.53
CA LYS A 371 24.93 10.73 -6.60
C LYS A 371 24.45 11.10 -8.01
N HIS A 372 23.13 11.11 -8.27
CA HIS A 372 22.61 11.29 -9.63
C HIS A 372 21.99 12.67 -9.91
N ALA A 373 21.50 13.36 -8.90
CA ALA A 373 20.92 14.68 -9.00
C ALA A 373 21.72 15.77 -8.27
N HIS A 374 22.78 15.40 -7.56
CA HIS A 374 23.56 16.30 -6.69
C HIS A 374 22.67 17.15 -5.78
N TYR A 375 21.67 16.49 -5.18
CA TYR A 375 20.76 17.09 -4.23
C TYR A 375 20.98 16.50 -2.84
N SER A 376 21.12 17.36 -1.85
CA SER A 376 21.12 17.01 -0.42
C SER A 376 19.87 17.57 0.24
N LEU A 377 19.27 16.78 1.12
CA LEU A 377 18.10 17.22 1.87
C LEU A 377 18.48 18.39 2.77
N SER A 378 17.71 19.48 2.71
CA SER A 378 17.93 20.63 3.59
C SER A 378 17.51 20.28 5.01
N LEU A 379 18.37 20.57 5.98
CA LEU A 379 18.06 20.37 7.41
C LEU A 379 16.83 21.18 7.82
N ASP A 380 16.68 22.39 7.31
CA ASP A 380 15.51 23.24 7.56
C ASP A 380 14.20 22.60 7.15
N GLY A 381 14.19 21.85 6.04
CA GLY A 381 13.02 21.13 5.55
C GLY A 381 12.58 19.98 6.47
N ILE A 382 13.44 19.52 7.35
CA ILE A 382 13.15 18.47 8.35
C ILE A 382 12.86 19.10 9.71
N PHE A 383 13.73 20.01 10.19
CA PHE A 383 13.66 20.53 11.56
C PHE A 383 12.42 21.40 11.80
N LYS A 384 12.00 22.22 10.83
CA LYS A 384 10.83 23.09 11.00
C LYS A 384 9.53 22.27 11.16
N PRO A 385 9.19 21.33 10.27
CA PRO A 385 8.03 20.45 10.47
C PRO A 385 8.15 19.57 11.73
N ALA A 386 9.35 19.09 12.09
CA ALA A 386 9.57 18.29 13.28
C ALA A 386 9.27 19.08 14.56
N LEU A 387 9.78 20.32 14.66
CA LEU A 387 9.57 21.19 15.81
C LEU A 387 8.08 21.59 15.94
N ALA A 388 7.45 21.92 14.81
CA ALA A 388 6.01 22.21 14.78
C ALA A 388 5.18 20.99 15.21
N SER A 389 5.55 19.78 14.76
CA SER A 389 4.90 18.53 15.16
C SER A 389 5.11 18.22 16.65
N ALA A 390 6.29 18.51 17.20
CA ALA A 390 6.56 18.33 18.62
C ALA A 390 5.69 19.24 19.50
N LEU A 391 5.53 20.53 19.10
CA LEU A 391 4.61 21.45 19.78
C LEU A 391 3.14 21.00 19.67
N MET A 392 2.74 20.54 18.49
CA MET A 392 1.42 19.94 18.29
C MET A 392 1.23 18.72 19.20
N GLY A 393 2.22 17.83 19.28
CA GLY A 393 2.17 16.66 20.15
C GLY A 393 2.05 17.00 21.63
N ALA A 394 2.78 18.04 22.09
CA ALA A 394 2.65 18.55 23.45
C ALA A 394 1.25 19.10 23.74
N ALA A 395 0.65 19.81 22.78
CA ALA A 395 -0.73 20.32 22.89
C ALA A 395 -1.76 19.17 22.91
N VAL A 396 -1.62 18.18 22.02
CA VAL A 396 -2.43 16.95 22.02
C VAL A 396 -2.37 16.24 23.35
N TYR A 397 -1.17 16.01 23.87
CA TYR A 397 -0.96 15.40 25.17
C TYR A 397 -1.61 16.19 26.31
N GLY A 398 -1.46 17.53 26.30
CA GLY A 398 -2.08 18.39 27.28
C GLY A 398 -3.61 18.32 27.28
N VAL A 399 -4.23 18.26 26.08
CA VAL A 399 -5.70 18.08 25.94
C VAL A 399 -6.13 16.71 26.45
N LEU A 400 -5.41 15.63 26.11
CA LEU A 400 -5.73 14.28 26.57
C LEU A 400 -5.66 14.16 28.10
N VAL A 401 -4.66 14.78 28.72
CA VAL A 401 -4.54 14.82 30.19
C VAL A 401 -5.65 15.66 30.83
N ALA A 402 -5.95 16.83 30.28
CA ALA A 402 -6.99 17.72 30.81
C ALA A 402 -8.41 17.16 30.63
N ALA A 403 -8.63 16.40 29.57
CA ALA A 403 -9.91 15.79 29.23
C ALA A 403 -10.01 14.32 29.67
N GLN A 404 -9.19 13.86 30.60
CA GLN A 404 -9.29 12.53 31.20
C GLN A 404 -10.70 12.31 31.77
N GLY A 405 -11.39 11.27 31.28
CA GLY A 405 -12.77 10.96 31.68
C GLY A 405 -13.86 11.30 30.63
N PHE A 406 -13.55 12.08 29.60
CA PHE A 406 -14.50 12.40 28.53
C PHE A 406 -14.49 11.39 27.37
N GLY A 407 -13.70 10.30 27.44
CA GLY A 407 -13.66 9.22 26.46
C GLY A 407 -13.42 9.73 25.03
N ALA A 408 -14.27 9.32 24.08
CA ALA A 408 -14.13 9.69 22.66
C ALA A 408 -14.11 11.22 22.40
N TRP A 409 -14.76 12.02 23.24
CA TRP A 409 -14.78 13.49 23.11
C TRP A 409 -13.40 14.11 23.35
N ALA A 410 -12.59 13.53 24.24
CA ALA A 410 -11.23 13.98 24.47
C ALA A 410 -10.36 13.86 23.20
N ILE A 411 -10.54 12.76 22.45
CA ILE A 411 -9.82 12.50 21.21
C ILE A 411 -10.24 13.50 20.12
N LEU A 412 -11.55 13.71 19.96
CA LEU A 412 -12.06 14.70 19.00
C LEU A 412 -11.54 16.09 19.33
N ALA A 413 -11.53 16.49 20.61
CA ALA A 413 -10.97 17.75 21.06
C ALA A 413 -9.45 17.84 20.74
N ALA A 414 -8.70 16.78 21.03
CA ALA A 414 -7.27 16.73 20.72
C ALA A 414 -7.00 16.85 19.21
N MET A 415 -7.78 16.18 18.35
CA MET A 415 -7.66 16.31 16.90
C MET A 415 -8.02 17.70 16.39
N ILE A 416 -9.07 18.33 16.93
CA ILE A 416 -9.47 19.70 16.58
C ILE A 416 -8.39 20.71 16.98
N VAL A 417 -7.71 20.51 18.10
CA VAL A 417 -6.61 21.37 18.58
C VAL A 417 -5.33 21.13 17.80
N ALA A 418 -5.05 19.89 17.41
CA ALA A 418 -3.82 19.51 16.72
C ALA A 418 -3.58 20.30 15.43
N VAL A 419 -4.62 20.41 14.57
CA VAL A 419 -4.51 21.04 13.25
C VAL A 419 -4.12 22.54 13.34
N PRO A 420 -4.84 23.39 14.10
CA PRO A 420 -4.48 24.80 14.20
C PRO A 420 -3.15 25.03 14.92
N VAL A 421 -2.84 24.25 15.97
CA VAL A 421 -1.54 24.36 16.67
C VAL A 421 -0.39 24.05 15.72
N TYR A 422 -0.49 22.97 14.95
CA TYR A 422 0.51 22.63 13.95
C TYR A 422 0.67 23.73 12.88
N ALA A 423 -0.45 24.20 12.32
CA ALA A 423 -0.43 25.22 11.28
C ALA A 423 0.21 26.53 11.78
N VAL A 424 -0.14 27.00 12.99
CA VAL A 424 0.43 28.20 13.60
C VAL A 424 1.91 28.02 13.91
N ALA A 425 2.30 26.88 14.49
CA ALA A 425 3.69 26.57 14.80
C ALA A 425 4.54 26.50 13.52
N LEU A 426 4.05 25.81 12.48
CA LEU A 426 4.76 25.68 11.21
C LEU A 426 4.94 27.04 10.51
N ALA A 427 3.90 27.87 10.53
CA ALA A 427 3.98 29.26 10.04
C ALA A 427 4.97 30.08 10.85
N GLY A 428 4.93 29.99 12.20
CA GLY A 428 5.83 30.70 13.10
C GLY A 428 7.32 30.35 12.90
N PHE A 429 7.62 29.10 12.57
CA PHE A 429 8.98 28.67 12.23
C PHE A 429 9.37 28.95 10.76
N GLY A 430 8.50 29.57 9.97
CA GLY A 430 8.76 29.83 8.56
C GLY A 430 8.90 28.54 7.73
N GLY A 431 8.14 27.52 8.10
CA GLY A 431 8.11 26.22 7.40
C GLY A 431 7.18 26.21 6.19
N LEU A 432 6.29 27.22 6.04
CA LEU A 432 5.40 27.38 4.90
C LEU A 432 5.96 28.49 3.98
N THR A 433 6.07 28.20 2.69
CA THR A 433 6.40 29.20 1.67
C THR A 433 5.11 29.74 1.02
N LYS A 434 5.19 30.90 0.36
CA LYS A 434 4.07 31.44 -0.41
C LYS A 434 3.58 30.44 -1.47
N GLU A 435 4.51 29.81 -2.15
CA GLU A 435 4.25 28.81 -3.20
C GLU A 435 3.44 27.62 -2.66
N ASP A 436 3.77 27.12 -1.46
CA ASP A 436 3.05 26.01 -0.83
C ASP A 436 1.59 26.37 -0.53
N LEU A 437 1.31 27.64 -0.19
CA LEU A 437 -0.04 28.10 0.13
C LEU A 437 -0.85 28.43 -1.14
N GLU A 438 -0.20 28.88 -2.21
CA GLU A 438 -0.88 29.16 -3.48
C GLU A 438 -1.40 27.89 -4.13
N ASP A 439 -0.70 26.76 -3.94
CA ASP A 439 -1.07 25.45 -4.49
C ASP A 439 -2.21 24.73 -3.73
N ILE A 440 -2.59 25.22 -2.53
CA ILE A 440 -3.72 24.66 -1.76
C ILE A 440 -5.05 25.29 -2.22
N PRO A 441 -5.92 24.55 -2.94
CA PRO A 441 -7.20 25.07 -3.39
C PRO A 441 -8.11 25.40 -2.19
N PHE A 442 -8.83 26.53 -2.27
CA PHE A 442 -9.81 27.05 -1.30
C PHE A 442 -9.26 27.61 0.03
N ILE A 443 -8.22 27.02 0.62
CA ILE A 443 -7.71 27.39 1.95
C ILE A 443 -6.49 28.31 1.81
N GLY A 444 -5.62 28.09 0.84
CA GLY A 444 -4.34 28.79 0.68
C GLY A 444 -4.50 30.32 0.58
N ARG A 445 -5.45 30.81 -0.21
CA ARG A 445 -5.73 32.25 -0.34
C ARG A 445 -6.20 32.90 0.96
N ARG A 446 -6.97 32.19 1.79
CA ARG A 446 -7.43 32.68 3.10
C ARG A 446 -6.30 32.74 4.10
N VAL A 447 -5.46 31.73 4.14
CA VAL A 447 -4.28 31.67 5.03
C VAL A 447 -3.25 32.73 4.63
N LEU A 448 -3.02 32.95 3.33
CA LEU A 448 -2.18 34.06 2.83
C LEU A 448 -2.72 35.42 3.23
N ALA A 449 -4.05 35.62 3.15
CA ALA A 449 -4.67 36.89 3.56
C ALA A 449 -4.51 37.15 5.06
N VAL A 450 -4.64 36.12 5.88
CA VAL A 450 -4.42 36.21 7.34
C VAL A 450 -2.94 36.40 7.65
N GLY A 451 -2.03 35.64 7.02
CA GLY A 451 -0.60 35.77 7.22
C GLY A 451 -0.02 37.13 6.84
N ARG A 452 -0.55 37.75 5.77
CA ARG A 452 -0.20 39.16 5.41
C ARG A 452 -0.63 40.16 6.48
N ARG A 453 -1.76 39.96 7.17
CA ARG A 453 -2.18 40.81 8.30
C ARG A 453 -1.25 40.75 9.49
N PHE A 454 -0.59 39.62 9.70
CA PHE A 454 0.37 39.40 10.80
C PHE A 454 1.83 39.60 10.37
N GLY A 455 2.11 40.05 9.13
CA GLY A 455 3.46 40.40 8.67
C GLY A 455 4.35 39.18 8.33
N TYR A 456 3.79 37.96 8.27
CA TYR A 456 4.54 36.73 8.01
C TYR A 456 4.89 36.51 6.52
N PHE A 457 4.16 37.12 5.62
CA PHE A 457 4.42 37.02 4.17
C PHE A 457 4.52 38.44 3.60
N LYS A 458 5.73 38.88 3.34
CA LYS A 458 6.01 40.11 2.59
C LYS A 458 5.79 39.94 1.09
#